data_a11289b7fb2c96aaeac717460940debb
#
_entry.id   a11289b7fb2c96aaeac717460940debb
#
_cell.length_a   1.000
_cell.length_b   1.000
_cell.length_c   1.000
_cell.angle_alpha   90.00
_cell.angle_beta   90.00
_cell.angle_gamma   90.00
#
_symmetry.space_group_name_H-M   'P 1'
#
loop_
_entity.id
_entity.type
_entity.pdbx_description
1 polymer ?
#
loop_
_entity_poly.entity_id
_entity_poly.type
_entity_poly.pdbx_seq_one_letter_code
_entity_poly.pdbx_strand_id
1 'polypeptide(L)'
;AQNLMYFVQNRIMSDYVGFEGATDTYYEKAEHMDSVMAVFNDNISALHKVMAEMNNGITNISTVVEENAQGISSATENVSDLANSITNIRQQATENVDSSKHLMEEMNRFQKI
;
A
#
# COMPACT_ATOMS: atom_id res chain seq x y z
N ALA A 1 78.25 11.44 -25.62
CA ALA A 1 77.33 10.59 -26.38
C ALA A 1 76.77 9.40 -25.51
N GLN A 2 77.60 8.75 -24.76
CA GLN A 2 77.19 7.63 -23.92
C GLN A 2 76.27 8.08 -22.79
N ASN A 3 76.46 9.21 -22.17
CA ASN A 3 75.63 9.76 -21.12
C ASN A 3 74.25 10.16 -21.66
N LEU A 4 74.16 10.68 -22.87
CA LEU A 4 72.89 11.03 -23.49
C LEU A 4 72.05 9.78 -23.82
N MET A 5 72.69 8.76 -24.39
CA MET A 5 72.02 7.47 -24.65
C MET A 5 71.50 6.80 -23.38
N TYR A 6 72.32 6.80 -22.32
CA TYR A 6 71.90 6.28 -21.02
C TYR A 6 70.72 7.04 -20.44
N PHE A 7 70.74 8.35 -20.51
CA PHE A 7 69.65 9.21 -20.07
C PHE A 7 68.35 8.94 -20.87
N VAL A 8 68.47 8.85 -22.18
CA VAL A 8 67.28 8.58 -23.05
C VAL A 8 66.73 7.19 -22.76
N GLN A 9 67.56 6.16 -22.63
CA GLN A 9 67.08 4.81 -22.27
C GLN A 9 66.38 4.77 -20.92
N ASN A 10 66.90 5.41 -19.89
CA ASN A 10 66.29 5.47 -18.57
C ASN A 10 64.96 6.22 -18.64
N ARG A 11 64.85 7.29 -19.41
CA ARG A 11 63.69 8.07 -19.60
C ARG A 11 62.59 7.26 -20.29
N ILE A 12 62.95 6.55 -21.37
CA ILE A 12 62.04 5.67 -22.10
C ILE A 12 61.51 4.54 -21.19
N MET A 13 62.40 3.90 -20.43
CA MET A 13 62.03 2.86 -19.48
C MET A 13 61.09 3.37 -18.40
N SER A 14 61.37 4.53 -17.82
CA SER A 14 60.49 5.17 -16.83
C SER A 14 59.12 5.52 -17.41
N ASP A 15 59.05 6.06 -18.59
CA ASP A 15 57.82 6.39 -19.26
C ASP A 15 57.00 5.12 -19.58
N TYR A 16 57.69 4.05 -19.97
CA TYR A 16 57.06 2.76 -20.28
C TYR A 16 56.43 2.14 -19.05
N VAL A 17 57.14 2.14 -17.91
CA VAL A 17 56.64 1.65 -16.63
C VAL A 17 55.44 2.49 -16.17
N GLY A 18 55.52 3.80 -16.31
CA GLY A 18 54.40 4.70 -15.98
C GLY A 18 53.18 4.45 -16.86
N PHE A 19 53.36 4.21 -18.16
CA PHE A 19 52.30 3.87 -19.09
C PHE A 19 51.65 2.52 -18.76
N GLU A 20 52.46 1.51 -18.43
CA GLU A 20 51.99 0.19 -18.03
C GLU A 20 51.15 0.27 -16.75
N GLY A 21 51.60 1.03 -15.72
CA GLY A 21 50.86 1.27 -14.51
C GLY A 21 49.54 2.02 -14.74
N ALA A 22 49.53 3.00 -15.64
CA ALA A 22 48.34 3.72 -16.02
C ALA A 22 47.30 2.81 -16.72
N THR A 23 47.80 1.91 -17.57
CA THR A 23 46.99 0.92 -18.28
C THR A 23 46.34 -0.08 -17.29
N ASP A 24 47.12 -0.59 -16.35
CA ASP A 24 46.62 -1.49 -15.29
C ASP A 24 45.55 -0.82 -14.46
N THR A 25 45.75 0.42 -14.05
CA THR A 25 44.75 1.21 -13.31
C THR A 25 43.47 1.41 -14.13
N TYR A 26 43.60 1.65 -15.41
CA TYR A 26 42.47 1.78 -16.33
C TYR A 26 41.64 0.49 -16.38
N TYR A 27 42.29 -0.66 -16.52
CA TYR A 27 41.62 -1.97 -16.51
C TYR A 27 40.92 -2.26 -15.19
N GLU A 28 41.56 -1.97 -14.06
CA GLU A 28 40.93 -2.12 -12.74
C GLU A 28 39.66 -1.28 -12.62
N LYS A 29 39.72 -0.03 -13.07
CA LYS A 29 38.54 0.86 -13.04
C LYS A 29 37.43 0.38 -13.96
N ALA A 30 37.78 -0.16 -15.14
CA ALA A 30 36.84 -0.73 -16.07
C ALA A 30 36.12 -1.96 -15.45
N GLU A 31 36.85 -2.87 -14.81
CA GLU A 31 36.29 -4.01 -14.09
C GLU A 31 35.39 -3.56 -12.94
N HIS A 32 35.82 -2.54 -12.19
CA HIS A 32 34.99 -1.98 -11.12
C HIS A 32 33.71 -1.37 -11.66
N MET A 33 33.78 -0.67 -12.79
CA MET A 33 32.60 -0.11 -13.47
C MET A 33 31.63 -1.21 -13.90
N ASP A 34 32.11 -2.30 -14.46
CA ASP A 34 31.29 -3.46 -14.84
C ASP A 34 30.57 -4.05 -13.61
N SER A 35 31.28 -4.17 -12.49
CA SER A 35 30.69 -4.64 -11.23
C SER A 35 29.61 -3.69 -10.73
N VAL A 36 29.85 -2.38 -10.77
CA VAL A 36 28.87 -1.35 -10.38
C VAL A 36 27.66 -1.40 -11.28
N MET A 37 27.84 -1.55 -12.60
CA MET A 37 26.73 -1.66 -13.54
C MET A 37 25.92 -2.94 -13.34
N ALA A 38 26.55 -4.05 -13.00
CA ALA A 38 25.83 -5.29 -12.66
C ALA A 38 24.93 -5.12 -11.43
N VAL A 39 25.46 -4.53 -10.36
CA VAL A 39 24.68 -4.21 -9.14
C VAL A 39 23.55 -3.22 -9.46
N PHE A 40 23.83 -2.21 -10.28
CA PHE A 40 22.81 -1.26 -10.70
C PHE A 40 21.65 -1.93 -11.45
N ASN A 41 21.97 -2.82 -12.40
CA ASN A 41 20.95 -3.57 -13.13
C ASN A 41 20.14 -4.48 -12.22
N ASP A 42 20.76 -5.14 -11.24
CA ASP A 42 20.07 -5.95 -10.25
C ASP A 42 19.12 -5.11 -9.40
N ASN A 43 19.55 -3.92 -8.98
CA ASN A 43 18.74 -3.00 -8.23
C ASN A 43 17.54 -2.48 -9.06
N ILE A 44 17.73 -2.18 -10.33
CA ILE A 44 16.64 -1.80 -11.24
C ILE A 44 15.63 -2.93 -11.38
N SER A 45 16.09 -4.16 -11.54
CA SER A 45 15.20 -5.33 -11.59
C SER A 45 14.41 -5.51 -10.30
N ALA A 46 15.05 -5.34 -9.15
CA ALA A 46 14.40 -5.39 -7.84
C ALA A 46 13.35 -4.27 -7.69
N LEU A 47 13.65 -3.05 -8.15
CA LEU A 47 12.70 -1.95 -8.16
C LEU A 47 11.47 -2.24 -9.03
N HIS A 48 11.66 -2.80 -10.22
CA HIS A 48 10.55 -3.21 -11.08
C HIS A 48 9.64 -4.21 -10.40
N LYS A 49 10.22 -5.18 -9.69
CA LYS A 49 9.46 -6.17 -8.93
C LYS A 49 8.64 -5.51 -7.81
N VAL A 50 9.27 -4.64 -7.03
CA VAL A 50 8.60 -3.88 -5.96
C VAL A 50 7.45 -3.04 -6.52
N MET A 51 7.67 -2.36 -7.65
CA MET A 51 6.62 -1.57 -8.31
C MET A 51 5.43 -2.42 -8.74
N ALA A 52 5.67 -3.63 -9.28
CA ALA A 52 4.61 -4.56 -9.65
C ALA A 52 3.83 -5.03 -8.41
N GLU A 53 4.52 -5.34 -7.32
CA GLU A 53 3.90 -5.71 -6.05
C GLU A 53 3.07 -4.55 -5.46
N MET A 54 3.58 -3.32 -5.54
CA MET A 54 2.85 -2.13 -5.13
C MET A 54 1.57 -1.92 -5.95
N ASN A 55 1.63 -2.08 -7.27
CA ASN A 55 0.45 -1.97 -8.12
C ASN A 55 -0.61 -3.00 -7.77
N ASN A 56 -0.21 -4.24 -7.52
CA ASN A 56 -1.12 -5.28 -7.04
C ASN A 56 -1.72 -4.93 -5.68
N GLY A 57 -0.91 -4.41 -4.77
CA GLY A 57 -1.36 -3.92 -3.47
C GLY A 57 -2.40 -2.80 -3.59
N ILE A 58 -2.17 -1.82 -4.46
CA ILE A 58 -3.11 -0.72 -4.72
C ILE A 58 -4.43 -1.24 -5.28
N THR A 59 -4.38 -2.20 -6.21
CA THR A 59 -5.59 -2.82 -6.76
C THR A 59 -6.39 -3.54 -5.67
N ASN A 60 -5.74 -4.28 -4.80
CA ASN A 60 -6.38 -4.96 -3.67
C ASN A 60 -7.00 -3.95 -2.69
N ILE A 61 -6.30 -2.86 -2.37
CA ILE A 61 -6.83 -1.80 -1.52
C ILE A 61 -8.06 -1.16 -2.15
N SER A 62 -8.05 -0.90 -3.46
CA SER A 62 -9.21 -0.34 -4.18
C SER A 62 -10.42 -1.26 -4.08
N THR A 63 -10.23 -2.56 -4.23
CA THR A 63 -11.30 -3.55 -4.06
C THR A 63 -11.87 -3.53 -2.65
N VAL A 64 -11.01 -3.52 -1.63
CA VAL A 64 -11.45 -3.45 -0.22
C VAL A 64 -12.21 -2.15 0.07
N VAL A 65 -11.77 -1.04 -0.50
CA VAL A 65 -12.47 0.25 -0.35
C VAL A 65 -13.88 0.19 -0.97
N GLU A 66 -14.03 -0.41 -2.15
CA GLU A 66 -15.34 -0.61 -2.79
C GLU A 66 -16.24 -1.51 -1.95
N GLU A 67 -15.72 -2.64 -1.48
CA GLU A 67 -16.47 -3.56 -0.61
C GLU A 67 -16.89 -2.89 0.69
N ASN A 68 -16.02 -2.09 1.30
CA ASN A 68 -16.34 -1.32 2.50
C ASN A 68 -17.44 -0.28 2.23
N ALA A 69 -17.36 0.44 1.11
CA ALA A 69 -18.39 1.41 0.74
C ALA A 69 -19.76 0.74 0.57
N GLN A 70 -19.80 -0.43 -0.05
CA GLN A 70 -21.02 -1.21 -0.20
C GLN A 70 -21.54 -1.73 1.15
N GLY A 71 -20.64 -2.19 2.03
CA GLY A 71 -21.00 -2.59 3.39
C GLY A 71 -21.59 -1.45 4.20
N ILE A 72 -21.03 -0.25 4.10
CA ILE A 72 -21.56 0.95 4.77
C ILE A 72 -22.96 1.31 4.23
N SER A 73 -23.17 1.21 2.91
CA SER A 73 -24.47 1.45 2.30
C SER A 73 -25.53 0.49 2.86
N SER A 74 -25.21 -0.80 2.89
CA SER A 74 -26.10 -1.84 3.44
C SER A 74 -26.37 -1.64 4.93
N ALA A 75 -25.37 -1.26 5.70
CA ALA A 75 -25.54 -0.94 7.12
C ALA A 75 -26.46 0.27 7.31
N THR A 76 -26.35 1.27 6.47
CA THR A 76 -27.22 2.46 6.51
C THR A 76 -28.67 2.09 6.20
N GLU A 77 -28.93 1.23 5.22
CA GLU A 77 -30.26 0.69 4.93
C GLU A 77 -30.82 -0.06 6.14
N ASN A 78 -30.04 -0.96 6.73
CA ASN A 78 -30.46 -1.72 7.90
C ASN A 78 -30.80 -0.81 9.09
N VAL A 79 -30.03 0.25 9.31
CA VAL A 79 -30.32 1.24 10.36
C VAL A 79 -31.64 1.97 10.08
N SER A 80 -31.92 2.31 8.83
CA SER A 80 -33.17 2.93 8.42
C SER A 80 -34.36 2.00 8.67
N ASP A 81 -34.24 0.74 8.30
CA ASP A 81 -35.27 -0.28 8.53
C ASP A 81 -35.52 -0.53 10.02
N LEU A 82 -34.45 -0.53 10.79
CA LEU A 82 -34.54 -0.63 12.25
C LEU A 82 -35.29 0.56 12.85
N ALA A 83 -35.01 1.78 12.39
CA ALA A 83 -35.72 2.98 12.83
C ALA A 83 -37.23 2.90 12.53
N ASN A 84 -37.57 2.44 11.32
CA ASN A 84 -38.97 2.20 10.94
C ASN A 84 -39.62 1.14 11.81
N SER A 85 -38.92 0.04 12.10
CA SER A 85 -39.43 -1.02 12.99
C SER A 85 -39.67 -0.52 14.40
N ILE A 86 -38.77 0.32 14.91
CA ILE A 86 -38.93 0.95 16.24
C ILE A 86 -40.19 1.85 16.28
N THR A 87 -40.42 2.61 15.22
CA THR A 87 -41.60 3.45 15.05
C THR A 87 -42.88 2.61 15.09
N ASN A 88 -42.91 1.50 14.36
CA ASN A 88 -44.04 0.57 14.33
C ASN A 88 -44.28 -0.07 15.71
N ILE A 89 -43.24 -0.49 16.42
CA ILE A 89 -43.32 -1.05 17.75
C ILE A 89 -43.89 -0.02 18.73
N ARG A 90 -43.46 1.23 18.64
CA ARG A 90 -44.05 2.31 19.50
C ARG A 90 -45.52 2.51 19.24
N GLN A 91 -45.93 2.50 17.99
CA GLN A 91 -47.33 2.61 17.62
C GLN A 91 -48.15 1.45 18.22
N GLN A 92 -47.70 0.21 18.03
CA GLN A 92 -48.34 -0.97 18.57
C GLN A 92 -48.42 -0.93 20.13
N ALA A 93 -47.37 -0.46 20.76
CA ALA A 93 -47.37 -0.30 22.23
C ALA A 93 -48.42 0.72 22.67
N THR A 94 -48.57 1.84 21.97
CA THR A 94 -49.61 2.85 22.24
C THR A 94 -51.02 2.26 22.06
N GLU A 95 -51.24 1.57 20.93
CA GLU A 95 -52.54 0.89 20.67
C GLU A 95 -52.87 -0.14 21.70
N ASN A 96 -51.88 -0.90 22.20
CA ASN A 96 -52.07 -1.86 23.26
C ASN A 96 -52.45 -1.20 24.60
N VAL A 97 -51.84 -0.07 24.94
CA VAL A 97 -52.20 0.70 26.15
C VAL A 97 -53.62 1.22 26.03
N ASP A 98 -54.01 1.77 24.89
CA ASP A 98 -55.35 2.28 24.67
C ASP A 98 -56.40 1.15 24.71
N SER A 99 -56.13 0.00 24.13
CA SER A 99 -56.98 -1.18 24.19
C SER A 99 -57.15 -1.69 25.63
N SER A 100 -56.07 -1.69 26.41
CA SER A 100 -56.10 -2.07 27.81
C SER A 100 -56.97 -1.14 28.67
N LYS A 101 -56.87 0.17 28.42
CA LYS A 101 -57.73 1.17 29.10
C LYS A 101 -59.19 0.97 28.74
N HIS A 102 -59.47 0.79 27.47
CA HIS A 102 -60.86 0.53 27.01
C HIS A 102 -61.43 -0.73 27.67
N LEU A 103 -60.64 -1.79 27.76
CA LEU A 103 -61.03 -3.02 28.40
C LEU A 103 -61.30 -2.83 29.89
N MET A 104 -60.45 -2.08 30.58
CA MET A 104 -60.65 -1.73 31.99
C MET A 104 -61.95 -0.92 32.23
N GLU A 105 -62.25 0.02 31.37
CA GLU A 105 -63.48 0.80 31.41
C GLU A 105 -64.72 -0.08 31.23
N GLU A 106 -64.68 -0.99 30.27
CA GLU A 106 -65.75 -1.96 30.09
C GLU A 106 -65.93 -2.90 31.28
N MET A 107 -64.89 -3.41 31.90
CA MET A 107 -64.91 -4.22 33.08
C MET A 107 -65.49 -3.47 34.28
N ASN A 108 -65.09 -2.21 34.48
CA ASN A 108 -65.65 -1.37 35.55
C ASN A 108 -67.14 -1.10 35.35
N ARG A 109 -67.57 -0.91 34.11
CA ARG A 109 -68.99 -0.75 33.77
C ARG A 109 -69.78 -2.01 34.07
N PHE A 110 -69.22 -3.18 33.81
CA PHE A 110 -69.85 -4.49 34.14
C PHE A 110 -69.99 -4.75 35.64
N GLN A 111 -69.06 -4.32 36.42
CA GLN A 111 -69.09 -4.46 37.88
C GLN A 111 -70.09 -3.57 38.55
N LYS A 112 -70.52 -2.48 37.93
CA LYS A 112 -71.53 -1.55 38.52
C LYS A 112 -72.97 -1.93 38.22
N ILE A 113 -73.17 -2.95 37.43
CA ILE A 113 -74.48 -3.58 37.20
C ILE A 113 -74.74 -4.66 38.24
#